data_b8f88c18bd78f09a58506729a9b6ce74
#
_entry.id   b8f88c18bd78f09a58506729a9b6ce74
#
_cell.length_a   1.000
_cell.length_b   1.000
_cell.length_c   1.000
_cell.angle_alpha   90.00
_cell.angle_beta   90.00
_cell.angle_gamma   90.00
#
_symmetry.space_group_name_H-M   'P 1'
#
loop_
_entity.id
_entity.type
_entity.pdbx_description
1 polymer ?
#
loop_
_entity_poly.entity_id
_entity_poly.type
_entity_poly.pdbx_seq_one_letter_code
_entity_poly.pdbx_strand_id
1 'polypeptide(L)'
;MSRRIWLRVKLPKQELASLARDVTDCELRQEDDTTIDPQWLREVDGVFTEEPLPDTLVHQMPNLKWLHVTRGGLNTYLTPTIKARPIQVTGSKGIHGTVFSEFALACILALAKKLPECIEAQKQRKWQRLAPVEVEGKTLGIVGLGTAGTELARKAKALGMRV
;
A
#
# COMPACT_ATOMS: atom_id res chain seq x y z
N MET A 1 -12.16 19.50 -23.04
CA MET A 1 -13.03 18.72 -22.14
C MET A 1 -12.22 18.36 -20.91
N SER A 2 -12.76 18.57 -19.72
CA SER A 2 -12.15 18.15 -18.46
C SER A 2 -12.13 16.62 -18.39
N ARG A 3 -11.02 16.04 -17.93
CA ARG A 3 -10.92 14.58 -17.71
C ARG A 3 -11.76 14.17 -16.52
N ARG A 4 -12.41 13.01 -16.58
CA ARG A 4 -13.21 12.47 -15.48
C ARG A 4 -12.46 11.36 -14.76
N ILE A 5 -12.20 11.59 -13.48
CA ILE A 5 -11.47 10.66 -12.63
C ILE A 5 -12.36 10.17 -11.49
N TRP A 6 -12.55 8.87 -11.43
CA TRP A 6 -13.26 8.21 -10.35
C TRP A 6 -12.32 7.83 -9.23
N LEU A 7 -12.54 8.41 -8.06
CA LEU A 7 -11.83 8.07 -6.84
C LEU A 7 -12.61 6.96 -6.09
N ARG A 8 -12.29 5.72 -6.39
CA ARG A 8 -12.84 4.53 -5.76
C ARG A 8 -12.05 4.17 -4.50
N VAL A 9 -11.79 5.20 -3.69
CA VAL A 9 -11.11 5.16 -2.41
C VAL A 9 -11.77 6.16 -1.48
N LYS A 10 -11.75 5.90 -0.17
CA LYS A 10 -12.31 6.84 0.82
C LYS A 10 -11.22 7.81 1.27
N LEU A 11 -11.21 9.00 0.71
CA LEU A 11 -10.38 10.11 1.18
C LEU A 11 -11.15 10.96 2.19
N PRO A 12 -10.49 11.47 3.24
CA PRO A 12 -11.05 12.49 4.11
C PRO A 12 -11.47 13.73 3.31
N LYS A 13 -12.56 14.38 3.70
CA LYS A 13 -13.09 15.56 2.99
C LYS A 13 -12.04 16.66 2.76
N GLN A 14 -11.15 16.85 3.73
CA GLN A 14 -10.09 17.84 3.65
C GLN A 14 -9.05 17.51 2.58
N GLU A 15 -8.68 16.23 2.46
CA GLU A 15 -7.74 15.75 1.44
C GLU A 15 -8.36 15.80 0.05
N LEU A 16 -9.63 15.40 -0.08
CA LEU A 16 -10.36 15.51 -1.34
C LEU A 16 -10.45 16.97 -1.82
N ALA A 17 -10.74 17.92 -0.90
CA ALA A 17 -10.77 19.34 -1.21
C ALA A 17 -9.38 19.89 -1.58
N SER A 18 -8.31 19.38 -0.98
CA SER A 18 -6.94 19.74 -1.37
C SER A 18 -6.61 19.23 -2.77
N LEU A 19 -6.89 17.98 -3.03
CA LEU A 19 -6.67 17.34 -4.33
C LEU A 19 -7.43 18.08 -5.45
N ALA A 20 -8.69 18.44 -5.22
CA ALA A 20 -9.51 19.17 -6.19
C ALA A 20 -8.96 20.58 -6.50
N ARG A 21 -8.22 21.20 -5.59
CA ARG A 21 -7.54 22.49 -5.85
C ARG A 21 -6.27 22.32 -6.68
N ASP A 22 -5.56 21.20 -6.47
CA ASP A 22 -4.29 20.94 -7.14
C ASP A 22 -4.50 20.40 -8.57
N VAL A 23 -5.66 19.76 -8.83
CA VAL A 23 -5.98 19.11 -10.09
C VAL A 23 -7.19 19.81 -10.72
N THR A 24 -6.95 20.95 -11.37
CA THR A 24 -8.01 21.86 -11.88
C THR A 24 -8.55 21.46 -13.25
N ASP A 25 -7.86 20.59 -13.99
CA ASP A 25 -8.24 20.13 -15.34
C ASP A 25 -9.04 18.82 -15.33
N CYS A 26 -9.40 18.32 -14.14
CA CYS A 26 -10.16 17.09 -13.96
C CYS A 26 -11.43 17.29 -13.13
N GLU A 27 -12.49 16.59 -13.50
CA GLU A 27 -13.66 16.37 -12.64
C GLU A 27 -13.40 15.14 -11.77
N LEU A 28 -13.28 15.34 -10.45
CA LEU A 28 -13.07 14.25 -9.49
C LEU A 28 -14.40 13.87 -8.85
N ARG A 29 -14.74 12.58 -8.83
CA ARG A 29 -15.86 12.06 -8.04
C ARG A 29 -15.39 10.94 -7.14
N GLN A 30 -15.84 11.01 -5.88
CA GLN A 30 -15.64 9.97 -4.88
C GLN A 30 -17.00 9.39 -4.51
N GLU A 31 -17.31 8.23 -5.09
CA GLU A 31 -18.58 7.53 -4.91
C GLU A 31 -18.33 6.02 -4.83
N ASP A 32 -19.26 5.30 -4.21
CA ASP A 32 -19.21 3.83 -4.15
C ASP A 32 -19.73 3.23 -5.48
N ASP A 33 -19.37 1.98 -5.75
CA ASP A 33 -19.74 1.23 -6.97
C ASP A 33 -21.26 1.19 -7.22
N THR A 34 -22.06 1.30 -6.15
CA THR A 34 -23.52 1.21 -6.19
C THR A 34 -24.22 2.56 -6.33
N THR A 35 -23.52 3.65 -6.08
CA THR A 35 -24.10 5.01 -6.07
C THR A 35 -23.67 5.84 -7.27
N ILE A 36 -22.59 5.44 -7.93
CA ILE A 36 -22.06 6.18 -9.08
C ILE A 36 -23.03 6.14 -10.26
N ASP A 37 -23.23 7.30 -10.87
CA ASP A 37 -24.11 7.43 -12.05
C ASP A 37 -23.57 6.63 -13.24
N PRO A 38 -24.33 5.67 -13.79
CA PRO A 38 -23.93 4.89 -14.97
C PRO A 38 -23.63 5.72 -16.21
N GLN A 39 -24.28 6.88 -16.39
CA GLN A 39 -23.98 7.77 -17.51
C GLN A 39 -22.63 8.43 -17.34
N TRP A 40 -22.30 8.86 -16.12
CA TRP A 40 -21.01 9.43 -15.81
C TRP A 40 -19.86 8.39 -15.95
N LEU A 41 -20.10 7.12 -15.57
CA LEU A 41 -19.14 6.03 -15.76
C LEU A 41 -18.70 5.84 -17.21
N ARG A 42 -19.60 6.04 -18.17
CA ARG A 42 -19.28 5.90 -19.60
C ARG A 42 -18.25 6.91 -20.08
N GLU A 43 -18.12 8.02 -19.38
CA GLU A 43 -17.23 9.11 -19.74
C GLU A 43 -15.96 9.16 -18.85
N VAL A 44 -15.77 8.17 -17.96
CA VAL A 44 -14.58 8.07 -17.09
C VAL A 44 -13.33 7.82 -17.92
N ASP A 45 -12.35 8.68 -17.76
CA ASP A 45 -11.00 8.55 -18.36
C ASP A 45 -10.03 7.82 -17.44
N GLY A 46 -10.19 7.95 -16.11
CA GLY A 46 -9.29 7.36 -15.14
C GLY A 46 -9.97 6.90 -13.86
N VAL A 47 -9.43 5.86 -13.26
CA VAL A 47 -9.87 5.33 -11.97
C VAL A 47 -8.68 5.24 -11.01
N PHE A 48 -8.88 5.77 -9.81
CA PHE A 48 -7.96 5.61 -8.69
C PHE A 48 -8.61 4.66 -7.68
N THR A 49 -8.02 3.49 -7.44
CA THR A 49 -8.66 2.42 -6.67
C THR A 49 -7.72 1.71 -5.71
N GLU A 50 -8.28 1.25 -4.60
CA GLU A 50 -7.62 0.35 -3.66
C GLU A 50 -7.93 -1.12 -3.96
N GLU A 51 -9.11 -1.42 -4.48
CA GLU A 51 -9.56 -2.77 -4.79
C GLU A 51 -9.58 -3.04 -6.30
N PRO A 52 -9.40 -4.29 -6.74
CA PRO A 52 -9.53 -4.65 -8.15
C PRO A 52 -10.87 -4.22 -8.74
N LEU A 53 -10.85 -3.78 -10.00
CA LEU A 53 -12.08 -3.47 -10.71
C LEU A 53 -12.72 -4.76 -11.21
N PRO A 54 -14.01 -5.02 -10.87
CA PRO A 54 -14.77 -6.07 -11.51
C PRO A 54 -14.85 -5.85 -13.02
N ASP A 55 -14.76 -6.91 -13.83
CA ASP A 55 -14.85 -6.82 -15.28
C ASP A 55 -16.16 -6.16 -15.74
N THR A 56 -17.26 -6.38 -14.99
CA THR A 56 -18.57 -5.73 -15.23
C THR A 56 -18.48 -4.20 -15.15
N LEU A 57 -17.70 -3.64 -14.24
CA LEU A 57 -17.46 -2.20 -14.16
C LEU A 57 -16.54 -1.72 -15.29
N VAL A 58 -15.50 -2.48 -15.61
CA VAL A 58 -14.57 -2.13 -16.70
C VAL A 58 -15.32 -2.02 -18.04
N HIS A 59 -16.30 -2.89 -18.28
CA HIS A 59 -17.14 -2.82 -19.49
C HIS A 59 -18.06 -1.58 -19.53
N GLN A 60 -18.43 -1.03 -18.39
CA GLN A 60 -19.23 0.20 -18.31
C GLN A 60 -18.41 1.48 -18.56
N MET A 61 -17.06 1.36 -18.58
CA MET A 61 -16.15 2.49 -18.78
C MET A 61 -15.42 2.38 -20.14
N PRO A 62 -16.09 2.59 -21.28
CA PRO A 62 -15.48 2.44 -22.61
C PRO A 62 -14.30 3.41 -22.83
N ASN A 63 -14.33 4.58 -22.19
CA ASN A 63 -13.31 5.62 -22.32
C ASN A 63 -12.15 5.50 -21.34
N LEU A 64 -12.14 4.49 -20.47
CA LEU A 64 -11.08 4.29 -19.46
C LEU A 64 -9.72 4.13 -20.13
N LYS A 65 -8.79 5.03 -19.80
CA LYS A 65 -7.40 5.09 -20.31
C LYS A 65 -6.35 4.93 -19.23
N TRP A 66 -6.73 5.21 -17.97
CA TRP A 66 -5.80 5.18 -16.85
C TRP A 66 -6.42 4.49 -15.63
N LEU A 67 -5.67 3.56 -15.05
CA LEU A 67 -5.98 2.90 -13.79
C LEU A 67 -4.82 3.09 -12.82
N HIS A 68 -5.04 3.79 -11.71
CA HIS A 68 -4.08 3.88 -10.63
C HIS A 68 -4.50 3.02 -9.45
N VAL A 69 -3.56 2.22 -8.98
CA VAL A 69 -3.74 1.32 -7.83
C VAL A 69 -2.94 1.85 -6.65
N THR A 70 -3.58 2.02 -5.50
CA THR A 70 -2.93 2.52 -4.28
C THR A 70 -1.95 1.52 -3.66
N ARG A 71 -1.95 0.27 -4.13
CA ARG A 71 -1.12 -0.83 -3.62
C ARG A 71 0.09 -1.09 -4.52
N GLY A 72 1.14 -1.72 -3.95
CA GLY A 72 2.38 -2.01 -4.68
C GLY A 72 2.32 -3.23 -5.61
N GLY A 73 1.39 -4.16 -5.41
CA GLY A 73 1.24 -5.38 -6.22
C GLY A 73 0.15 -5.22 -7.28
N LEU A 74 0.49 -5.32 -8.57
CA LEU A 74 -0.46 -5.08 -9.66
C LEU A 74 -1.12 -6.34 -10.21
N ASN A 75 -0.63 -7.53 -9.88
CA ASN A 75 -1.05 -8.79 -10.53
C ASN A 75 -2.56 -9.06 -10.44
N THR A 76 -3.19 -8.77 -9.30
CA THR A 76 -4.63 -8.95 -9.07
C THR A 76 -5.50 -7.93 -9.81
N TYR A 77 -4.91 -6.81 -10.23
CA TYR A 77 -5.62 -5.73 -10.94
C TYR A 77 -5.52 -5.87 -12.46
N LEU A 78 -4.52 -6.61 -12.94
CA LEU A 78 -4.30 -6.85 -14.36
C LEU A 78 -5.16 -8.01 -14.85
N THR A 79 -6.49 -7.85 -14.79
CA THR A 79 -7.44 -8.83 -15.31
C THR A 79 -7.27 -9.01 -16.84
N PRO A 80 -7.77 -10.10 -17.45
CA PRO A 80 -7.78 -10.24 -18.90
C PRO A 80 -8.45 -9.06 -19.61
N THR A 81 -9.53 -8.53 -19.05
CA THR A 81 -10.27 -7.37 -19.59
C THR A 81 -9.42 -6.10 -19.59
N ILE A 82 -8.68 -5.83 -18.51
CA ILE A 82 -7.75 -4.70 -18.43
C ILE A 82 -6.60 -4.86 -19.44
N LYS A 83 -6.01 -6.06 -19.52
CA LYS A 83 -4.90 -6.33 -20.44
C LYS A 83 -5.28 -6.26 -21.92
N ALA A 84 -6.55 -6.53 -22.26
CA ALA A 84 -7.04 -6.49 -23.64
C ALA A 84 -7.29 -5.04 -24.15
N ARG A 85 -7.17 -4.03 -23.30
CA ARG A 85 -7.44 -2.62 -23.62
C ARG A 85 -6.18 -1.76 -23.47
N PRO A 86 -6.06 -0.65 -24.19
CA PRO A 86 -4.92 0.27 -24.07
C PRO A 86 -5.03 1.14 -22.80
N ILE A 87 -5.18 0.49 -21.64
CA ILE A 87 -5.29 1.14 -20.33
C ILE A 87 -3.89 1.22 -19.71
N GLN A 88 -3.42 2.42 -19.43
CA GLN A 88 -2.20 2.63 -18.68
C GLN A 88 -2.44 2.30 -17.21
N VAL A 89 -1.74 1.30 -16.67
CA VAL A 89 -1.85 0.92 -15.25
C VAL A 89 -0.63 1.41 -14.49
N THR A 90 -0.88 2.14 -13.42
CA THR A 90 0.13 2.65 -12.49
C THR A 90 -0.17 2.20 -11.06
N GLY A 91 0.82 2.22 -10.19
CA GLY A 91 0.64 1.84 -8.78
C GLY A 91 1.54 2.64 -7.86
N SER A 92 1.14 2.74 -6.59
CA SER A 92 1.88 3.43 -5.53
C SER A 92 3.07 2.59 -5.08
N LYS A 93 4.11 2.55 -5.93
CA LYS A 93 5.32 1.78 -5.68
C LYS A 93 6.31 2.62 -4.86
N GLY A 94 6.93 2.00 -3.85
CA GLY A 94 8.02 2.65 -3.09
C GLY A 94 7.59 3.35 -1.80
N ILE A 95 6.31 3.67 -1.61
CA ILE A 95 5.82 4.43 -0.45
C ILE A 95 5.83 3.63 0.87
N HIS A 96 5.85 2.31 0.80
CA HIS A 96 5.77 1.44 1.99
C HIS A 96 7.13 0.98 2.54
N GLY A 97 8.25 1.42 1.96
CA GLY A 97 9.58 0.97 2.36
C GLY A 97 9.86 1.19 3.85
N THR A 98 9.56 2.40 4.34
CA THR A 98 9.74 2.77 5.75
C THR A 98 8.86 1.92 6.66
N VAL A 99 7.57 1.84 6.39
CA VAL A 99 6.60 1.12 7.23
C VAL A 99 6.96 -0.36 7.35
N PHE A 100 7.21 -1.04 6.23
CA PHE A 100 7.57 -2.47 6.25
C PHE A 100 8.92 -2.73 6.91
N SER A 101 9.91 -1.88 6.67
CA SER A 101 11.23 -2.04 7.31
C SER A 101 11.18 -1.81 8.82
N GLU A 102 10.36 -0.88 9.30
CA GLU A 102 10.16 -0.65 10.73
C GLU A 102 9.42 -1.79 11.39
N PHE A 103 8.36 -2.30 10.76
CA PHE A 103 7.66 -3.47 11.27
C PHE A 103 8.57 -4.71 11.35
N ALA A 104 9.34 -4.99 10.28
CA ALA A 104 10.29 -6.10 10.28
C ALA A 104 11.34 -5.95 11.40
N LEU A 105 11.88 -4.75 11.57
CA LEU A 105 12.83 -4.46 12.63
C LEU A 105 12.22 -4.62 14.03
N ALA A 106 10.98 -4.15 14.22
CA ALA A 106 10.26 -4.35 15.46
C ALA A 106 10.08 -5.84 15.79
N CYS A 107 9.74 -6.68 14.81
CA CYS A 107 9.65 -8.13 14.98
C CYS A 107 11.01 -8.75 15.33
N ILE A 108 12.09 -8.37 14.65
CA ILE A 108 13.45 -8.85 14.93
C ILE A 108 13.83 -8.51 16.36
N LEU A 109 13.63 -7.26 16.78
CA LEU A 109 13.96 -6.81 18.13
C LEU A 109 13.05 -7.48 19.18
N ALA A 110 11.76 -7.65 18.90
CA ALA A 110 10.83 -8.32 19.79
C ALA A 110 11.28 -9.75 20.11
N LEU A 111 11.68 -10.50 19.08
CA LEU A 111 12.18 -11.87 19.23
C LEU A 111 13.55 -11.90 19.95
N ALA A 112 14.48 -11.04 19.55
CA ALA A 112 15.80 -10.98 20.15
C ALA A 112 15.75 -10.59 21.64
N LYS A 113 14.83 -9.69 22.01
CA LYS A 113 14.63 -9.21 23.38
C LYS A 113 13.63 -10.03 24.19
N LYS A 114 13.10 -11.13 23.64
CA LYS A 114 12.14 -12.00 24.33
C LYS A 114 10.87 -11.27 24.77
N LEU A 115 10.40 -10.27 23.99
CA LEU A 115 9.21 -9.51 24.35
C LEU A 115 7.93 -10.34 24.45
N PRO A 116 7.66 -11.35 23.58
CA PRO A 116 6.51 -12.23 23.76
C PRO A 116 6.50 -12.93 25.10
N GLU A 117 7.65 -13.49 25.51
CA GLU A 117 7.79 -14.19 26.79
C GLU A 117 7.65 -13.23 27.99
N CYS A 118 8.17 -11.99 27.86
CA CYS A 118 7.99 -10.96 28.88
C CYS A 118 6.51 -10.61 29.07
N ILE A 119 5.77 -10.43 27.98
CA ILE A 119 4.34 -10.08 28.01
C ILE A 119 3.55 -11.21 28.66
N GLU A 120 3.86 -12.46 28.33
CA GLU A 120 3.17 -13.61 28.92
C GLU A 120 3.44 -13.74 30.43
N ALA A 121 4.69 -13.56 30.85
CA ALA A 121 5.06 -13.54 32.27
C ALA A 121 4.35 -12.38 33.02
N GLN A 122 4.24 -11.21 32.39
CA GLN A 122 3.53 -10.07 32.95
C GLN A 122 2.03 -10.35 33.17
N LYS A 123 1.35 -10.99 32.19
CA LYS A 123 -0.05 -11.41 32.34
C LYS A 123 -0.25 -12.35 33.53
N GLN A 124 0.72 -13.25 33.74
CA GLN A 124 0.71 -14.19 34.85
C GLN A 124 1.20 -13.58 36.16
N ARG A 125 1.55 -12.28 36.19
CA ARG A 125 2.15 -11.58 37.33
C ARG A 125 3.40 -12.31 37.89
N LYS A 126 4.14 -12.96 37.00
CA LYS A 126 5.33 -13.76 37.30
C LYS A 126 6.59 -12.98 36.92
N TRP A 127 7.45 -12.73 37.90
CA TRP A 127 8.80 -12.23 37.62
C TRP A 127 9.64 -13.36 37.03
N GLN A 128 10.08 -13.17 35.79
CA GLN A 128 10.92 -14.13 35.09
C GLN A 128 12.14 -13.43 34.50
N ARG A 129 13.33 -13.85 34.93
CA ARG A 129 14.56 -13.37 34.32
C ARG A 129 14.77 -14.11 33.00
N LEU A 130 14.71 -13.37 31.88
CA LEU A 130 14.98 -13.87 30.53
C LEU A 130 16.39 -13.50 30.11
N ALA A 131 16.98 -14.26 29.18
CA ALA A 131 18.28 -13.97 28.58
C ALA A 131 18.04 -13.42 27.13
N PRO A 132 17.95 -12.11 26.96
CA PRO A 132 17.78 -11.49 25.62
C PRO A 132 19.11 -11.62 24.85
N VAL A 133 18.98 -11.59 23.51
CA VAL A 133 20.12 -11.59 22.59
C VAL A 133 20.37 -10.17 22.09
N GLU A 134 21.64 -9.77 22.03
CA GLU A 134 22.05 -8.54 21.36
C GLU A 134 22.02 -8.74 19.85
N VAL A 135 21.51 -7.76 19.10
CA VAL A 135 21.46 -7.82 17.62
C VAL A 135 22.75 -7.28 16.99
N GLU A 136 23.52 -6.47 17.74
CA GLU A 136 24.81 -5.99 17.30
C GLU A 136 25.74 -7.17 16.95
N GLY A 137 26.46 -7.06 15.85
CA GLY A 137 27.34 -8.11 15.33
C GLY A 137 26.63 -9.34 14.77
N LYS A 138 25.30 -9.46 14.89
CA LYS A 138 24.54 -10.56 14.28
C LYS A 138 24.35 -10.33 12.78
N THR A 139 24.09 -11.40 12.05
CA THR A 139 23.85 -11.33 10.60
C THR A 139 22.36 -11.40 10.31
N LEU A 140 21.86 -10.44 9.51
CA LEU A 140 20.51 -10.44 8.98
C LEU A 140 20.56 -10.83 7.50
N GLY A 141 19.96 -11.95 7.15
CA GLY A 141 19.74 -12.33 5.76
C GLY A 141 18.46 -11.68 5.21
N ILE A 142 18.56 -10.98 4.07
CA ILE A 142 17.42 -10.34 3.41
C ILE A 142 17.20 -10.97 2.04
N VAL A 143 16.04 -11.59 1.83
CA VAL A 143 15.63 -12.11 0.53
C VAL A 143 14.79 -11.06 -0.19
N GLY A 144 15.38 -10.41 -1.20
CA GLY A 144 14.77 -9.32 -1.95
C GLY A 144 15.21 -7.94 -1.48
N LEU A 145 15.93 -7.21 -2.35
CA LEU A 145 16.42 -5.84 -2.12
C LEU A 145 15.58 -4.79 -2.87
N GLY A 146 14.25 -4.92 -2.79
CA GLY A 146 13.33 -3.86 -3.16
C GLY A 146 13.33 -2.73 -2.11
N THR A 147 12.39 -1.78 -2.21
CA THR A 147 12.32 -0.61 -1.32
C THR A 147 12.33 -1.00 0.17
N ALA A 148 11.53 -2.00 0.56
CA ALA A 148 11.46 -2.46 1.95
C ALA A 148 12.76 -3.14 2.40
N GLY A 149 13.33 -4.03 1.57
CA GLY A 149 14.58 -4.73 1.90
C GLY A 149 15.77 -3.79 2.01
N THR A 150 15.87 -2.81 1.12
CA THR A 150 16.92 -1.78 1.14
C THR A 150 16.83 -0.91 2.41
N GLU A 151 15.62 -0.45 2.76
CA GLU A 151 15.41 0.33 3.98
C GLU A 151 15.69 -0.50 5.25
N LEU A 152 15.28 -1.78 5.25
CA LEU A 152 15.60 -2.68 6.36
C LEU A 152 17.11 -2.89 6.50
N ALA A 153 17.82 -3.09 5.39
CA ALA A 153 19.27 -3.25 5.39
C ALA A 153 19.98 -2.02 5.99
N ARG A 154 19.55 -0.82 5.58
CA ARG A 154 20.10 0.44 6.11
C ARG A 154 19.90 0.57 7.62
N LYS A 155 18.68 0.28 8.12
CA LYS A 155 18.33 0.36 9.54
C LYS A 155 19.05 -0.72 10.35
N ALA A 156 19.14 -1.95 9.84
CA ALA A 156 19.86 -3.04 10.50
C ALA A 156 21.35 -2.74 10.65
N LYS A 157 21.99 -2.16 9.61
CA LYS A 157 23.38 -1.70 9.71
C LYS A 157 23.57 -0.62 10.77
N ALA A 158 22.61 0.31 10.91
CA ALA A 158 22.66 1.33 11.97
C ALA A 158 22.58 0.75 13.39
N LEU A 159 22.02 -0.48 13.53
CA LEU A 159 22.05 -1.26 14.80
C LEU A 159 23.27 -2.15 14.93
N GLY A 160 24.30 -1.96 14.13
CA GLY A 160 25.53 -2.76 14.20
C GLY A 160 25.41 -4.18 13.64
N MET A 161 24.34 -4.49 12.91
CA MET A 161 24.18 -5.80 12.28
C MET A 161 25.00 -5.92 10.98
N ARG A 162 25.41 -7.13 10.66
CA ARG A 162 25.86 -7.50 9.31
C ARG A 162 24.61 -7.83 8.46
N VAL A 163 24.62 -7.42 7.18
CA VAL A 163 23.51 -7.67 6.24
C VAL A 163 24.07 -8.31 4.97
#